data_1446367d5f92c15e6cc86d2978041f75
#
_entry.id   1446367d5f92c15e6cc86d2978041f75
#
_cell.length_a   1.000
_cell.length_b   1.000
_cell.length_c   1.000
_cell.angle_alpha   90.00
_cell.angle_beta   90.00
_cell.angle_gamma   90.00
#
_symmetry.space_group_name_H-M   'P 1'
#
loop_
_entity.id
_entity.type
_entity.pdbx_description
1 polymer ?
#
loop_
_entity_poly.entity_id
_entity_poly.type
_entity_poly.pdbx_seq_one_letter_code
_entity_poly.pdbx_strand_id
1 'polypeptide(L)'
;FRPLLAFELRKKMRQADFEGGIYRDMYCLVTENAALLKAARPTVSKNSAGYALWDIWDGKIFDLTKLFTGSQGTLGMITEIEFKTIRPKKHSRLLVIFLNDLAPLCDIVAATLTHHPESFESYDNHTLWLAMRYMLFRFAWQFIPEIVMVARNGGFPQLVLLAEFTGDSKSEALLKARTAMHGLARFKCAMRVSNSAKDAEKYWAIRRESFNLLRTKIKGRQTAPFVDDIIVPPESLSQFLPELNALFTPYKNDMTYTIAGHAGNGNFHIIPLMDLSSARVRRIIPMLTDAVYALVIRYGGSITAEHNDGIVRTPYLPQMYGAEVYALFEKTKRIFDPQNIFNPHKKVGGTKEYALSHMRTE
;
A
#
# COMPACT_ATOMS: atom_id res chain seq x y z
N PHE A 1 -0.85 8.64 -25.94
CA PHE A 1 -0.95 7.16 -25.89
C PHE A 1 -2.38 6.75 -25.56
N ARG A 2 -2.82 5.62 -26.11
CA ARG A 2 -4.08 4.93 -25.81
C ARG A 2 -3.92 3.45 -26.09
N PRO A 3 -4.83 2.57 -25.62
CA PRO A 3 -4.86 1.17 -26.01
C PRO A 3 -4.99 1.02 -27.54
N LEU A 4 -4.20 0.14 -28.17
CA LEU A 4 -4.16 -0.08 -29.60
C LEU A 4 -4.44 -1.56 -29.91
N LEU A 5 -5.30 -1.80 -30.90
CA LEU A 5 -5.44 -3.13 -31.51
C LEU A 5 -4.20 -3.44 -32.36
N ALA A 6 -3.96 -4.73 -32.65
CA ALA A 6 -2.76 -5.18 -33.36
C ALA A 6 -2.55 -4.50 -34.73
N PHE A 7 -3.63 -4.16 -35.47
CA PHE A 7 -3.50 -3.43 -36.74
C PHE A 7 -3.11 -1.97 -36.55
N GLU A 8 -3.62 -1.30 -35.50
CA GLU A 8 -3.26 0.08 -35.16
C GLU A 8 -1.81 0.18 -34.68
N LEU A 9 -1.39 -0.81 -33.85
CA LEU A 9 -0.01 -0.95 -33.42
C LEU A 9 0.94 -1.07 -34.62
N ARG A 10 0.64 -1.94 -35.60
CA ARG A 10 1.45 -2.05 -36.82
C ARG A 10 1.55 -0.73 -37.59
N LYS A 11 0.48 0.07 -37.62
CA LYS A 11 0.50 1.40 -38.24
C LYS A 11 1.42 2.35 -37.47
N LYS A 12 1.36 2.37 -36.13
CA LYS A 12 2.24 3.19 -35.26
C LYS A 12 3.71 2.78 -35.43
N MET A 13 4.01 1.49 -35.42
CA MET A 13 5.37 1.00 -35.61
C MET A 13 6.01 1.34 -36.95
N ARG A 14 5.23 1.66 -37.99
CA ARG A 14 5.72 2.11 -39.29
C ARG A 14 6.10 3.60 -39.34
N GLN A 15 5.73 4.39 -38.33
CA GLN A 15 6.12 5.79 -38.28
C GLN A 15 7.65 5.91 -38.11
N ALA A 16 8.27 6.85 -38.84
CA ALA A 16 9.71 7.04 -38.79
C ALA A 16 10.15 8.00 -37.66
N ASP A 17 9.19 8.60 -36.96
CA ASP A 17 9.42 9.53 -35.88
C ASP A 17 9.77 8.84 -34.53
N PHE A 18 10.01 9.66 -33.52
CA PHE A 18 10.35 9.19 -32.16
C PHE A 18 9.22 8.36 -31.54
N GLU A 19 7.94 8.74 -31.76
CA GLU A 19 6.79 7.99 -31.27
C GLU A 19 6.77 6.58 -31.88
N GLY A 20 6.96 6.44 -33.19
CA GLY A 20 7.04 5.14 -33.86
C GLY A 20 8.19 4.28 -33.33
N GLY A 21 9.33 4.92 -33.00
CA GLY A 21 10.46 4.28 -32.31
C GLY A 21 10.06 3.68 -30.98
N ILE A 22 9.38 4.45 -30.12
CA ILE A 22 8.88 3.97 -28.83
C ILE A 22 8.00 2.72 -28.99
N TYR A 23 7.03 2.76 -29.93
CA TYR A 23 6.14 1.61 -30.14
C TYR A 23 6.88 0.35 -30.63
N ARG A 24 7.85 0.49 -31.55
CA ARG A 24 8.69 -0.63 -32.02
C ARG A 24 9.52 -1.24 -30.90
N ASP A 25 10.25 -0.40 -30.17
CA ASP A 25 11.21 -0.84 -29.19
C ASP A 25 10.52 -1.45 -27.97
N MET A 26 9.39 -0.86 -27.54
CA MET A 26 8.59 -1.41 -26.45
C MET A 26 7.89 -2.72 -26.85
N TYR A 27 7.41 -2.85 -28.10
CA TYR A 27 6.83 -4.10 -28.57
C TYR A 27 7.87 -5.22 -28.61
N CYS A 28 9.06 -4.98 -29.17
CA CYS A 28 10.17 -5.93 -29.14
C CYS A 28 10.55 -6.30 -27.70
N LEU A 29 10.74 -5.30 -26.82
CA LEU A 29 11.11 -5.52 -25.42
C LEU A 29 10.13 -6.48 -24.72
N VAL A 30 8.83 -6.26 -24.82
CA VAL A 30 7.85 -7.08 -24.07
C VAL A 30 7.61 -8.44 -24.73
N THR A 31 7.70 -8.56 -26.07
CA THR A 31 7.47 -9.83 -26.75
C THR A 31 8.68 -10.77 -26.64
N GLU A 32 9.90 -10.26 -26.77
CA GLU A 32 11.12 -11.04 -26.61
C GLU A 32 11.33 -11.55 -25.17
N ASN A 33 10.79 -10.83 -24.18
CA ASN A 33 10.94 -11.16 -22.76
C ASN A 33 9.61 -11.61 -22.10
N ALA A 34 8.65 -12.08 -22.88
CA ALA A 34 7.28 -12.37 -22.38
C ALA A 34 7.27 -13.39 -21.23
N ALA A 35 8.08 -14.44 -21.29
CA ALA A 35 8.19 -15.47 -20.25
C ALA A 35 8.77 -14.90 -18.95
N LEU A 36 9.84 -14.12 -19.04
CA LEU A 36 10.49 -13.46 -17.92
C LEU A 36 9.53 -12.48 -17.25
N LEU A 37 8.86 -11.63 -18.02
CA LEU A 37 7.90 -10.65 -17.53
C LEU A 37 6.69 -11.31 -16.86
N LYS A 38 6.20 -12.41 -17.41
CA LYS A 38 5.11 -13.17 -16.82
C LYS A 38 5.50 -13.76 -15.47
N ALA A 39 6.72 -14.28 -15.35
CA ALA A 39 7.24 -14.83 -14.09
C ALA A 39 7.49 -13.75 -13.03
N ALA A 40 7.89 -12.55 -13.45
CA ALA A 40 8.19 -11.42 -12.58
C ALA A 40 6.94 -10.64 -12.12
N ARG A 41 5.78 -10.91 -12.68
CA ARG A 41 4.54 -10.21 -12.31
C ARG A 41 4.20 -10.45 -10.85
N PRO A 42 4.08 -9.40 -10.01
CA PRO A 42 3.70 -9.55 -8.62
C PRO A 42 2.32 -10.19 -8.47
N THR A 43 2.19 -11.10 -7.51
CA THR A 43 0.93 -11.82 -7.22
C THR A 43 0.04 -11.08 -6.23
N VAL A 44 0.56 -10.05 -5.56
CA VAL A 44 -0.22 -9.19 -4.67
C VAL A 44 -1.21 -8.32 -5.44
N SER A 45 -2.29 -7.91 -4.78
CA SER A 45 -3.41 -7.18 -5.40
C SER A 45 -3.06 -5.77 -5.86
N LYS A 46 -2.01 -5.17 -5.30
CA LYS A 46 -1.50 -3.83 -5.63
C LYS A 46 0.01 -3.88 -5.79
N ASN A 47 0.52 -3.19 -6.79
CA ASN A 47 1.95 -3.02 -6.97
C ASN A 47 2.26 -1.76 -7.78
N SER A 48 3.10 -0.91 -7.24
CA SER A 48 3.61 0.28 -7.93
C SER A 48 5.15 0.27 -8.06
N ALA A 49 5.81 -0.85 -7.69
CA ALA A 49 7.25 -1.02 -7.84
C ALA A 49 7.65 -1.23 -9.31
N GLY A 50 8.67 -0.53 -9.75
CA GLY A 50 9.17 -0.59 -11.12
C GLY A 50 8.18 -0.11 -12.17
N TYR A 51 8.27 -0.66 -13.39
CA TYR A 51 7.33 -0.42 -14.49
C TYR A 51 6.49 -1.66 -14.74
N ALA A 52 5.17 -1.50 -14.93
CA ALA A 52 4.24 -2.62 -15.16
C ALA A 52 4.35 -3.20 -16.59
N LEU A 53 5.53 -3.69 -16.97
CA LEU A 53 5.84 -4.22 -18.31
C LEU A 53 4.98 -5.43 -18.68
N TRP A 54 4.59 -6.23 -17.70
CA TRP A 54 3.72 -7.42 -17.86
C TRP A 54 2.27 -7.10 -18.22
N ASP A 55 1.84 -5.82 -18.10
CA ASP A 55 0.47 -5.38 -18.39
C ASP A 55 0.31 -4.67 -19.75
N ILE A 56 1.41 -4.45 -20.49
CA ILE A 56 1.44 -3.66 -21.72
C ILE A 56 0.80 -4.43 -22.90
N TRP A 57 1.00 -5.74 -22.96
CA TRP A 57 0.57 -6.57 -24.08
C TRP A 57 -0.12 -7.85 -23.62
N ASP A 58 -1.37 -8.03 -24.00
CA ASP A 58 -2.18 -9.23 -23.69
C ASP A 58 -2.34 -10.20 -24.88
N GLY A 59 -1.64 -9.94 -26.00
CA GLY A 59 -1.77 -10.67 -27.24
C GLY A 59 -2.79 -10.06 -28.23
N LYS A 60 -3.61 -9.09 -27.81
CA LYS A 60 -4.64 -8.42 -28.61
C LYS A 60 -4.55 -6.92 -28.55
N ILE A 61 -4.34 -6.36 -27.36
CA ILE A 61 -4.29 -4.94 -27.08
C ILE A 61 -2.90 -4.57 -26.57
N PHE A 62 -2.27 -3.57 -27.20
CA PHE A 62 -1.01 -2.98 -26.78
C PHE A 62 -1.30 -1.63 -26.11
N ASP A 63 -0.99 -1.53 -24.80
CA ASP A 63 -1.40 -0.39 -23.99
C ASP A 63 -0.22 0.22 -23.21
N LEU A 64 0.42 1.22 -23.80
CA LEU A 64 1.50 1.95 -23.14
C LEU A 64 1.01 2.85 -22.00
N THR A 65 -0.30 3.13 -21.87
CA THR A 65 -0.82 3.93 -20.77
C THR A 65 -0.57 3.26 -19.40
N LYS A 66 -0.42 1.93 -19.39
CA LYS A 66 -0.06 1.14 -18.19
C LYS A 66 1.29 1.53 -17.60
N LEU A 67 2.23 2.00 -18.42
CA LEU A 67 3.53 2.47 -17.95
C LEU A 67 3.46 3.83 -17.28
N PHE A 68 2.57 4.71 -17.74
CA PHE A 68 2.46 6.06 -17.19
C PHE A 68 1.81 6.07 -15.81
N THR A 69 0.95 5.08 -15.51
CA THR A 69 0.42 4.88 -14.17
C THR A 69 1.58 4.50 -13.24
N GLY A 70 1.88 5.37 -12.29
CA GLY A 70 2.98 5.18 -11.35
C GLY A 70 4.38 5.46 -11.93
N SER A 71 4.53 6.03 -13.13
CA SER A 71 5.84 6.34 -13.73
C SER A 71 6.63 7.42 -12.99
N GLN A 72 6.01 8.17 -12.11
CA GLN A 72 6.63 9.28 -11.34
C GLN A 72 7.28 10.35 -12.23
N GLY A 73 6.75 10.58 -13.43
CA GLY A 73 7.30 11.55 -14.40
C GLY A 73 8.66 11.13 -14.98
N THR A 74 9.05 9.86 -14.89
CA THR A 74 10.34 9.39 -15.43
C THR A 74 10.33 9.11 -16.93
N LEU A 75 9.15 8.99 -17.54
CA LEU A 75 8.97 8.64 -18.96
C LEU A 75 8.52 9.85 -19.81
N GLY A 76 8.25 10.98 -19.18
CA GLY A 76 7.77 12.18 -19.87
C GLY A 76 6.80 12.99 -19.01
N MET A 77 6.22 14.04 -19.59
CA MET A 77 5.20 14.88 -18.96
C MET A 77 3.82 14.51 -19.50
N ILE A 78 2.87 14.29 -18.57
CA ILE A 78 1.48 14.02 -18.90
C ILE A 78 0.75 15.36 -19.00
N THR A 79 0.21 15.68 -20.18
CA THR A 79 -0.50 16.94 -20.44
C THR A 79 -2.02 16.80 -20.40
N GLU A 80 -2.52 15.58 -20.65
CA GLU A 80 -3.96 15.28 -20.67
C GLU A 80 -4.20 13.85 -20.25
N ILE A 81 -5.26 13.61 -19.48
CA ILE A 81 -5.66 12.27 -19.01
C ILE A 81 -7.18 12.11 -19.15
N GLU A 82 -7.60 11.00 -19.74
CA GLU A 82 -8.99 10.54 -19.73
C GLU A 82 -9.17 9.45 -18.69
N PHE A 83 -10.09 9.66 -17.73
CA PHE A 83 -10.40 8.70 -16.67
C PHE A 83 -11.77 8.06 -16.86
N LYS A 84 -11.84 6.75 -16.60
CA LYS A 84 -13.13 6.10 -16.35
C LYS A 84 -13.62 6.45 -14.95
N THR A 85 -14.81 7.01 -14.86
CA THR A 85 -15.46 7.33 -13.59
C THR A 85 -16.41 6.22 -13.17
N ILE A 86 -16.63 6.09 -11.85
CA ILE A 86 -17.64 5.22 -11.26
C ILE A 86 -18.66 6.06 -10.52
N ARG A 87 -19.91 5.58 -10.47
CA ARG A 87 -20.95 6.20 -9.65
C ARG A 87 -20.85 5.66 -8.21
N PRO A 88 -20.52 6.49 -7.21
CA PRO A 88 -20.44 6.03 -5.82
C PRO A 88 -21.81 5.65 -5.29
N LYS A 89 -21.86 4.62 -4.45
CA LYS A 89 -23.05 4.26 -3.69
C LYS A 89 -23.36 5.33 -2.63
N LYS A 90 -24.65 5.60 -2.39
CA LYS A 90 -25.06 6.70 -1.52
C LYS A 90 -25.08 6.35 -0.02
N HIS A 91 -25.12 5.08 0.31
CA HIS A 91 -25.25 4.62 1.69
C HIS A 91 -24.17 3.63 2.03
N SER A 92 -23.60 3.76 3.24
CA SER A 92 -22.62 2.82 3.77
C SER A 92 -22.91 2.40 5.20
N ARG A 93 -22.36 1.25 5.61
CA ARG A 93 -22.28 0.75 6.97
C ARG A 93 -20.90 0.17 7.20
N LEU A 94 -20.37 0.41 8.38
CA LEU A 94 -19.06 -0.08 8.79
C LEU A 94 -19.24 -1.26 9.75
N LEU A 95 -18.64 -2.38 9.42
CA LEU A 95 -18.40 -3.47 10.35
C LEU A 95 -17.01 -3.26 10.97
N VAL A 96 -16.97 -3.12 12.28
CA VAL A 96 -15.75 -2.96 13.08
C VAL A 96 -15.48 -4.26 13.82
N ILE A 97 -14.26 -4.79 13.68
CA ILE A 97 -13.82 -6.05 14.29
C ILE A 97 -12.61 -5.75 15.15
N PHE A 98 -12.65 -6.14 16.43
CA PHE A 98 -11.58 -5.91 17.41
C PHE A 98 -10.87 -7.24 17.67
N LEU A 99 -9.59 -7.31 17.36
CA LEU A 99 -8.76 -8.50 17.50
C LEU A 99 -7.79 -8.35 18.67
N ASN A 100 -7.92 -9.21 19.65
CA ASN A 100 -6.98 -9.29 20.78
C ASN A 100 -5.83 -10.30 20.50
N ASP A 101 -6.03 -11.17 19.50
CA ASP A 101 -5.07 -12.13 19.00
C ASP A 101 -4.99 -12.06 17.48
N LEU A 102 -3.81 -12.11 16.92
CA LEU A 102 -3.56 -12.07 15.48
C LEU A 102 -3.61 -13.46 14.82
N ALA A 103 -3.65 -14.54 15.58
CA ALA A 103 -3.68 -15.90 15.02
C ALA A 103 -4.84 -16.11 14.02
N PRO A 104 -6.10 -15.68 14.29
CA PRO A 104 -7.21 -15.86 13.35
C PRO A 104 -7.26 -14.78 12.25
N LEU A 105 -6.31 -13.86 12.15
CA LEU A 105 -6.38 -12.70 11.27
C LEU A 105 -6.58 -13.08 9.79
N CYS A 106 -5.80 -14.04 9.28
CA CYS A 106 -5.90 -14.48 7.89
C CYS A 106 -7.29 -15.03 7.56
N ASP A 107 -7.83 -15.88 8.44
CA ASP A 107 -9.15 -16.49 8.26
C ASP A 107 -10.27 -15.45 8.33
N ILE A 108 -10.14 -14.46 9.22
CA ILE A 108 -11.10 -13.35 9.35
C ILE A 108 -11.04 -12.47 8.10
N VAL A 109 -9.84 -12.15 7.60
CA VAL A 109 -9.69 -11.36 6.37
C VAL A 109 -10.28 -12.12 5.19
N ALA A 110 -9.91 -13.39 5.00
CA ALA A 110 -10.45 -14.21 3.93
C ALA A 110 -11.99 -14.31 4.00
N ALA A 111 -12.54 -14.61 5.18
CA ALA A 111 -13.99 -14.70 5.36
C ALA A 111 -14.70 -13.35 5.14
N THR A 112 -14.11 -12.23 5.55
CA THR A 112 -14.70 -10.90 5.31
C THR A 112 -14.73 -10.56 3.83
N LEU A 113 -13.67 -10.88 3.08
CA LEU A 113 -13.57 -10.62 1.65
C LEU A 113 -14.62 -11.37 0.81
N THR A 114 -15.12 -12.54 1.26
CA THR A 114 -16.21 -13.25 0.57
C THR A 114 -17.53 -12.46 0.55
N HIS A 115 -17.67 -11.47 1.44
CA HIS A 115 -18.83 -10.56 1.50
C HIS A 115 -18.66 -9.28 0.67
N HIS A 116 -17.54 -9.14 -0.08
CA HIS A 116 -17.25 -8.05 -1.00
C HIS A 116 -17.41 -6.65 -0.36
N PRO A 117 -16.66 -6.31 0.72
CA PRO A 117 -16.65 -4.96 1.25
C PRO A 117 -16.11 -3.97 0.21
N GLU A 118 -16.61 -2.74 0.22
CA GLU A 118 -16.13 -1.64 -0.63
C GLU A 118 -14.70 -1.22 -0.24
N SER A 119 -14.44 -1.18 1.06
CA SER A 119 -13.10 -0.99 1.61
C SER A 119 -12.89 -1.88 2.83
N PHE A 120 -11.63 -2.29 3.07
CA PHE A 120 -11.29 -3.12 4.22
C PHE A 120 -9.96 -2.65 4.81
N GLU A 121 -10.07 -1.78 5.80
CA GLU A 121 -8.98 -1.05 6.44
C GLU A 121 -8.59 -1.66 7.78
N SER A 122 -7.44 -1.20 8.31
CA SER A 122 -7.00 -1.55 9.65
C SER A 122 -6.20 -0.44 10.31
N TYR A 123 -6.11 -0.49 11.64
CA TYR A 123 -5.11 0.21 12.43
C TYR A 123 -4.75 -0.60 13.68
N ASP A 124 -3.51 -0.45 14.13
CA ASP A 124 -2.95 -1.19 15.26
C ASP A 124 -3.30 -0.59 16.63
N ASN A 125 -2.89 -1.28 17.69
CA ASN A 125 -3.07 -0.83 19.07
C ASN A 125 -2.33 0.48 19.37
N HIS A 126 -1.18 0.74 18.74
CA HIS A 126 -0.44 1.99 18.92
C HIS A 126 -1.25 3.18 18.39
N THR A 127 -1.84 3.02 17.22
CA THR A 127 -2.78 4.01 16.63
C THR A 127 -3.98 4.24 17.53
N LEU A 128 -4.62 3.17 18.01
CA LEU A 128 -5.78 3.28 18.89
C LEU A 128 -5.42 3.97 20.20
N TRP A 129 -4.30 3.58 20.83
CA TRP A 129 -3.81 4.18 22.07
C TRP A 129 -3.50 5.68 21.89
N LEU A 130 -2.84 6.04 20.79
CA LEU A 130 -2.53 7.43 20.46
C LEU A 130 -3.82 8.25 20.30
N ALA A 131 -4.79 7.73 19.57
CA ALA A 131 -6.10 8.36 19.40
C ALA A 131 -6.83 8.52 20.73
N MET A 132 -6.84 7.49 21.58
CA MET A 132 -7.43 7.55 22.93
C MET A 132 -6.76 8.65 23.77
N ARG A 133 -5.43 8.71 23.78
CA ARG A 133 -4.70 9.68 24.58
C ARG A 133 -4.97 11.14 24.19
N TYR A 134 -5.13 11.41 22.89
CA TYR A 134 -5.24 12.78 22.37
C TYR A 134 -6.62 13.20 21.90
N MET A 135 -7.52 12.25 21.56
CA MET A 135 -8.87 12.54 21.09
C MET A 135 -9.95 12.31 22.14
N LEU A 136 -9.68 11.54 23.22
CA LEU A 136 -10.65 11.19 24.25
C LEU A 136 -11.27 12.40 24.95
N PHE A 137 -10.53 13.47 25.19
CA PHE A 137 -11.08 14.68 25.79
C PHE A 137 -12.23 15.31 24.97
N ARG A 138 -12.26 15.03 23.66
CA ARG A 138 -13.27 15.58 22.74
C ARG A 138 -14.39 14.60 22.39
N PHE A 139 -14.18 13.27 22.50
CA PHE A 139 -15.07 12.23 22.01
C PHE A 139 -15.27 11.03 22.96
N ALA A 140 -14.83 11.10 24.21
CA ALA A 140 -14.88 9.99 25.18
C ALA A 140 -16.23 9.28 25.25
N TRP A 141 -17.32 10.05 25.26
CA TRP A 141 -18.68 9.55 25.35
C TRP A 141 -19.07 8.61 24.18
N GLN A 142 -18.50 8.84 23.01
CA GLN A 142 -18.85 8.07 21.81
C GLN A 142 -18.20 6.67 21.80
N PHE A 143 -17.18 6.44 22.65
CA PHE A 143 -16.46 5.16 22.73
C PHE A 143 -16.85 4.31 23.95
N ILE A 144 -17.77 4.76 24.79
CA ILE A 144 -18.23 3.98 25.95
C ILE A 144 -18.71 2.56 25.55
N PRO A 145 -19.54 2.38 24.51
CA PRO A 145 -19.97 1.04 24.11
C PRO A 145 -18.80 0.13 23.72
N GLU A 146 -17.79 0.68 23.04
CA GLU A 146 -16.61 -0.05 22.61
C GLU A 146 -15.71 -0.42 23.80
N ILE A 147 -15.51 0.49 24.74
CA ILE A 147 -14.73 0.25 25.94
C ILE A 147 -15.36 -0.90 26.75
N VAL A 148 -16.68 -0.88 26.93
CA VAL A 148 -17.40 -1.96 27.63
C VAL A 148 -17.29 -3.29 26.87
N MET A 149 -17.45 -3.25 25.55
CA MET A 149 -17.39 -4.44 24.70
C MET A 149 -15.96 -5.05 24.72
N VAL A 150 -14.94 -4.23 24.56
CA VAL A 150 -13.53 -4.63 24.58
C VAL A 150 -13.14 -5.19 25.95
N ALA A 151 -13.57 -4.54 27.04
CA ALA A 151 -13.31 -5.04 28.40
C ALA A 151 -13.93 -6.43 28.65
N ARG A 152 -15.11 -6.70 28.09
CA ARG A 152 -15.79 -8.00 28.19
C ARG A 152 -15.16 -9.10 27.30
N ASN A 153 -14.43 -8.72 26.26
CA ASN A 153 -13.90 -9.64 25.24
C ASN A 153 -12.36 -9.81 25.32
N GLY A 154 -11.77 -9.65 26.50
CA GLY A 154 -10.36 -9.98 26.72
C GLY A 154 -9.37 -8.80 26.69
N GLY A 155 -9.85 -7.56 26.73
CA GLY A 155 -9.00 -6.39 26.93
C GLY A 155 -8.71 -5.59 25.65
N PHE A 156 -7.63 -4.82 25.68
CA PHE A 156 -7.27 -3.87 24.60
C PHE A 156 -6.87 -4.59 23.31
N PRO A 157 -7.48 -4.27 22.15
CA PRO A 157 -7.23 -5.00 20.91
C PRO A 157 -5.82 -4.72 20.37
N GLN A 158 -5.19 -5.73 19.78
CA GLN A 158 -3.93 -5.59 19.04
C GLN A 158 -4.14 -4.98 17.66
N LEU A 159 -5.31 -5.25 17.05
CA LEU A 159 -5.67 -4.74 15.73
C LEU A 159 -7.17 -4.45 15.67
N VAL A 160 -7.54 -3.38 15.00
CA VAL A 160 -8.93 -3.06 14.67
C VAL A 160 -9.07 -3.11 13.15
N LEU A 161 -10.07 -3.88 12.68
CA LEU A 161 -10.41 -4.01 11.27
C LEU A 161 -11.70 -3.25 10.98
N LEU A 162 -11.76 -2.58 9.84
CA LEU A 162 -12.84 -1.72 9.38
C LEU A 162 -13.30 -2.19 8.00
N ALA A 163 -14.40 -2.94 7.90
CA ALA A 163 -14.97 -3.37 6.63
C ALA A 163 -16.20 -2.51 6.30
N GLU A 164 -16.13 -1.74 5.22
CA GLU A 164 -17.23 -0.89 4.77
C GLU A 164 -18.08 -1.60 3.73
N PHE A 165 -19.39 -1.56 3.92
CA PHE A 165 -20.36 -2.12 2.98
C PHE A 165 -21.26 -1.01 2.45
N THR A 166 -21.35 -0.92 1.12
CA THR A 166 -22.11 0.12 0.43
C THR A 166 -23.36 -0.45 -0.24
N GLY A 167 -24.37 0.41 -0.45
CA GLY A 167 -25.60 0.04 -1.10
C GLY A 167 -26.36 1.24 -1.68
N ASP A 168 -27.36 0.96 -2.51
CA ASP A 168 -28.23 1.98 -3.07
C ASP A 168 -29.28 2.45 -2.04
N SER A 169 -29.48 1.66 -0.96
CA SER A 169 -30.33 2.02 0.19
C SER A 169 -29.62 1.78 1.52
N LYS A 170 -30.12 2.44 2.59
CA LYS A 170 -29.64 2.23 3.98
C LYS A 170 -29.86 0.79 4.46
N SER A 171 -30.98 0.16 4.05
CA SER A 171 -31.32 -1.21 4.39
C SER A 171 -30.39 -2.21 3.71
N GLU A 172 -30.04 -2.00 2.45
CA GLU A 172 -29.10 -2.84 1.71
C GLU A 172 -27.70 -2.83 2.35
N ALA A 173 -27.14 -1.63 2.59
CA ALA A 173 -25.85 -1.50 3.23
C ALA A 173 -25.81 -2.15 4.64
N LEU A 174 -26.90 -1.98 5.42
CA LEU A 174 -27.03 -2.60 6.73
C LEU A 174 -27.13 -4.13 6.66
N LEU A 175 -27.90 -4.64 5.70
CA LEU A 175 -28.05 -6.08 5.49
C LEU A 175 -26.69 -6.72 5.15
N LYS A 176 -25.95 -6.15 4.19
CA LYS A 176 -24.61 -6.63 3.81
C LYS A 176 -23.66 -6.68 5.03
N ALA A 177 -23.58 -5.59 5.80
CA ALA A 177 -22.72 -5.53 6.98
C ALA A 177 -23.12 -6.53 8.06
N ARG A 178 -24.42 -6.74 8.30
CA ARG A 178 -24.92 -7.75 9.26
C ARG A 178 -24.67 -9.18 8.77
N THR A 179 -24.89 -9.45 7.48
CA THR A 179 -24.59 -10.76 6.89
C THR A 179 -23.11 -11.10 7.05
N ALA A 180 -22.20 -10.15 6.78
CA ALA A 180 -20.78 -10.33 7.03
C ALA A 180 -20.48 -10.61 8.51
N MET A 181 -21.05 -9.82 9.42
CA MET A 181 -20.89 -10.04 10.87
C MET A 181 -21.36 -11.43 11.29
N HIS A 182 -22.49 -11.93 10.79
CA HIS A 182 -22.99 -13.27 11.07
C HIS A 182 -22.07 -14.36 10.48
N GLY A 183 -21.53 -14.17 9.28
CA GLY A 183 -20.54 -15.08 8.67
C GLY A 183 -19.25 -15.19 9.47
N LEU A 184 -18.94 -14.19 10.28
CA LEU A 184 -17.77 -14.14 11.16
C LEU A 184 -18.06 -14.62 12.60
N ALA A 185 -19.28 -15.01 12.95
CA ALA A 185 -19.67 -15.37 14.32
C ALA A 185 -18.85 -16.55 14.92
N ARG A 186 -18.28 -17.40 14.05
CA ARG A 186 -17.39 -18.50 14.48
C ARG A 186 -16.09 -18.01 15.12
N PHE A 187 -15.64 -16.78 14.80
CA PHE A 187 -14.45 -16.18 15.39
C PHE A 187 -14.84 -15.49 16.70
N LYS A 188 -14.18 -15.86 17.79
CA LYS A 188 -14.43 -15.30 19.12
C LYS A 188 -13.78 -13.92 19.27
N CYS A 189 -14.26 -12.93 18.50
CA CYS A 189 -13.79 -11.56 18.55
C CYS A 189 -14.97 -10.58 18.73
N ALA A 190 -14.72 -9.45 19.33
CA ALA A 190 -15.71 -8.39 19.48
C ALA A 190 -16.00 -7.75 18.12
N MET A 191 -17.27 -7.63 17.75
CA MET A 191 -17.69 -7.05 16.49
C MET A 191 -18.88 -6.11 16.67
N ARG A 192 -18.96 -5.11 15.80
CA ARG A 192 -20.04 -4.13 15.84
C ARG A 192 -20.30 -3.58 14.43
N VAL A 193 -21.57 -3.44 14.07
CA VAL A 193 -22.00 -2.69 12.87
C VAL A 193 -22.39 -1.26 13.27
N SER A 194 -21.90 -0.25 12.54
CA SER A 194 -22.23 1.15 12.78
C SER A 194 -23.73 1.40 12.57
N ASN A 195 -24.33 2.20 13.45
CA ASN A 195 -25.75 2.57 13.36
C ASN A 195 -26.02 3.61 12.25
N SER A 196 -25.02 4.43 11.93
CA SER A 196 -25.09 5.49 10.92
C SER A 196 -23.71 5.81 10.36
N ALA A 197 -23.65 6.61 9.30
CA ALA A 197 -22.39 7.16 8.78
C ALA A 197 -21.68 8.03 9.83
N LYS A 198 -22.43 8.81 10.63
CA LYS A 198 -21.86 9.60 11.74
C LYS A 198 -21.25 8.72 12.83
N ASP A 199 -21.85 7.57 13.13
CA ASP A 199 -21.29 6.60 14.07
C ASP A 199 -20.02 5.92 13.51
N ALA A 200 -19.96 5.69 12.20
CA ALA A 200 -18.76 5.18 11.54
C ALA A 200 -17.61 6.20 11.53
N GLU A 201 -17.90 7.49 11.46
CA GLU A 201 -16.93 8.57 11.32
C GLU A 201 -15.87 8.58 12.43
N LYS A 202 -16.20 8.19 13.66
CA LYS A 202 -15.24 8.11 14.76
C LYS A 202 -14.07 7.12 14.50
N TYR A 203 -14.37 5.99 13.82
CA TYR A 203 -13.36 4.99 13.46
C TYR A 203 -12.51 5.48 12.28
N TRP A 204 -13.17 6.12 11.30
CA TRP A 204 -12.50 6.76 10.18
C TRP A 204 -11.61 7.91 10.63
N ALA A 205 -12.03 8.70 11.62
CA ALA A 205 -11.24 9.77 12.22
C ALA A 205 -9.96 9.21 12.85
N ILE A 206 -10.02 8.11 13.60
CA ILE A 206 -8.85 7.45 14.14
C ILE A 206 -7.90 7.05 13.01
N ARG A 207 -8.40 6.40 11.96
CA ARG A 207 -7.61 5.94 10.81
C ARG A 207 -6.92 7.08 10.07
N ARG A 208 -7.65 8.20 9.82
CA ARG A 208 -7.13 9.37 9.10
C ARG A 208 -6.22 10.24 9.94
N GLU A 209 -6.59 10.47 11.20
CA GLU A 209 -5.88 11.42 12.07
C GLU A 209 -4.65 10.79 12.76
N SER A 210 -4.51 9.48 12.74
CA SER A 210 -3.39 8.79 13.39
C SER A 210 -2.03 9.36 12.98
N PHE A 211 -1.84 9.61 11.69
CA PHE A 211 -0.62 10.21 11.15
C PHE A 211 -0.41 11.67 11.61
N ASN A 212 -1.46 12.49 11.54
CA ASN A 212 -1.40 13.89 11.97
C ASN A 212 -1.13 14.00 13.47
N LEU A 213 -1.78 13.16 14.28
CA LEU A 213 -1.55 13.07 15.71
C LEU A 213 -0.12 12.67 16.04
N LEU A 214 0.40 11.66 15.35
CA LEU A 214 1.76 11.21 15.50
C LEU A 214 2.74 12.37 15.23
N ARG A 215 2.62 13.01 14.08
CA ARG A 215 3.50 14.10 13.63
C ARG A 215 3.44 15.35 14.51
N THR A 216 2.26 15.72 15.00
CA THR A 216 2.07 16.99 15.74
C THR A 216 2.30 16.88 17.23
N LYS A 217 2.17 15.71 17.82
CA LYS A 217 2.22 15.51 19.28
C LYS A 217 3.54 14.99 19.80
N ILE A 218 4.39 14.39 18.97
CA ILE A 218 5.71 13.91 19.35
C ILE A 218 6.74 14.96 18.93
N LYS A 219 7.19 15.77 19.90
CA LYS A 219 8.22 16.80 19.68
C LYS A 219 9.62 16.15 19.55
N GLY A 220 10.49 16.78 18.75
CA GLY A 220 11.89 16.37 18.59
C GLY A 220 12.10 15.13 17.72
N ARG A 221 11.04 14.65 17.02
CA ARG A 221 11.14 13.55 16.06
C ARG A 221 10.48 13.94 14.75
N GLN A 222 11.04 13.46 13.64
CA GLN A 222 10.53 13.68 12.28
C GLN A 222 10.00 12.36 11.71
N THR A 223 9.12 12.47 10.71
CA THR A 223 8.65 11.30 9.97
C THR A 223 9.76 10.74 9.08
N ALA A 224 9.95 9.43 9.16
CA ALA A 224 10.93 8.69 8.40
C ALA A 224 10.25 7.52 7.63
N PRO A 225 9.56 7.78 6.51
CA PRO A 225 8.73 6.79 5.81
C PRO A 225 9.56 5.80 4.95
N PHE A 226 10.64 5.24 5.51
CA PHE A 226 11.57 4.37 4.80
C PHE A 226 11.05 2.93 4.59
N VAL A 227 10.04 2.51 5.35
CA VAL A 227 9.38 1.18 5.26
C VAL A 227 7.87 1.31 5.07
N ASP A 228 7.40 2.47 4.65
CA ASP A 228 5.99 2.72 4.38
C ASP A 228 5.50 1.96 3.14
N ASP A 229 4.18 1.68 3.08
CA ASP A 229 3.46 1.17 1.90
C ASP A 229 3.89 -0.24 1.44
N ILE A 230 4.29 -1.10 2.35
CA ILE A 230 4.57 -2.49 2.04
C ILE A 230 3.28 -3.30 1.86
N ILE A 231 3.34 -4.35 1.06
CA ILE A 231 2.22 -5.28 0.85
C ILE A 231 2.70 -6.71 0.83
N VAL A 232 1.95 -7.60 1.47
CA VAL A 232 2.14 -9.05 1.40
C VAL A 232 0.79 -9.72 1.13
N PRO A 233 0.76 -10.98 0.64
CA PRO A 233 -0.49 -11.71 0.48
C PRO A 233 -1.28 -11.75 1.80
N PRO A 234 -2.60 -11.45 1.82
CA PRO A 234 -3.41 -11.41 3.05
C PRO A 234 -3.37 -12.71 3.87
N GLU A 235 -3.19 -13.85 3.23
CA GLU A 235 -3.05 -15.16 3.86
C GLU A 235 -1.76 -15.32 4.68
N SER A 236 -0.81 -14.40 4.54
CA SER A 236 0.45 -14.42 5.29
C SER A 236 0.44 -13.53 6.52
N LEU A 237 -0.61 -12.71 6.74
CA LEU A 237 -0.61 -11.63 7.73
C LEU A 237 -0.39 -12.09 9.16
N SER A 238 -0.96 -13.22 9.55
CA SER A 238 -0.82 -13.75 10.93
C SER A 238 0.61 -14.17 11.27
N GLN A 239 1.42 -14.48 10.26
CA GLN A 239 2.86 -14.79 10.43
C GLN A 239 3.73 -13.56 10.20
N PHE A 240 3.41 -12.77 9.17
CA PHE A 240 4.17 -11.59 8.77
C PHE A 240 4.21 -10.49 9.84
N LEU A 241 3.05 -10.13 10.42
CA LEU A 241 2.98 -9.01 11.37
C LEU A 241 3.79 -9.25 12.67
N PRO A 242 3.77 -10.44 13.28
CA PRO A 242 4.66 -10.74 14.42
C PRO A 242 6.15 -10.65 14.06
N GLU A 243 6.57 -11.15 12.89
CA GLU A 243 7.97 -11.06 12.45
C GLU A 243 8.37 -9.61 12.19
N LEU A 244 7.51 -8.83 11.56
CA LEU A 244 7.73 -7.39 11.35
C LEU A 244 7.90 -6.65 12.68
N ASN A 245 7.02 -6.92 13.65
CA ASN A 245 7.12 -6.33 14.98
C ASN A 245 8.41 -6.76 15.71
N ALA A 246 8.87 -8.00 15.51
CA ALA A 246 10.13 -8.47 16.06
C ALA A 246 11.33 -7.70 15.50
N LEU A 247 11.32 -7.31 14.22
CA LEU A 247 12.36 -6.46 13.63
C LEU A 247 12.40 -5.06 14.26
N PHE A 248 11.26 -4.52 14.67
CA PHE A 248 11.17 -3.17 15.26
C PHE A 248 11.46 -3.14 16.77
N THR A 249 11.22 -4.23 17.47
CA THR A 249 11.33 -4.32 18.94
C THR A 249 12.68 -3.84 19.49
N PRO A 250 13.86 -4.15 18.90
CA PRO A 250 15.15 -3.66 19.41
C PRO A 250 15.31 -2.15 19.34
N TYR A 251 14.51 -1.47 18.52
CA TYR A 251 14.61 -0.04 18.23
C TYR A 251 13.49 0.81 18.84
N LYS A 252 12.70 0.25 19.78
CA LYS A 252 11.57 0.94 20.44
C LYS A 252 11.93 2.27 21.12
N ASN A 253 13.19 2.45 21.51
CA ASN A 253 13.66 3.70 22.11
C ASN A 253 14.06 4.74 21.04
N ASP A 254 14.44 4.28 19.85
CA ASP A 254 14.89 5.13 18.74
C ASP A 254 13.71 5.55 17.84
N MET A 255 12.62 4.77 17.83
CA MET A 255 11.46 5.08 16.97
C MET A 255 10.13 4.86 17.68
N THR A 256 9.14 5.68 17.30
CA THR A 256 7.72 5.45 17.58
C THR A 256 7.00 5.33 16.25
N TYR A 257 6.18 4.32 16.10
CA TYR A 257 5.49 4.07 14.82
C TYR A 257 4.03 3.68 15.04
N THR A 258 3.25 3.78 13.97
CA THR A 258 1.91 3.24 13.84
C THR A 258 1.85 2.37 12.60
N ILE A 259 1.02 1.33 12.65
CA ILE A 259 0.71 0.47 11.52
C ILE A 259 -0.78 0.63 11.21
N ALA A 260 -1.07 1.15 10.03
CA ALA A 260 -2.42 1.25 9.52
C ALA A 260 -2.41 0.88 8.04
N GLY A 261 -3.54 0.45 7.46
CA GLY A 261 -3.53 0.12 6.04
C GLY A 261 -4.77 -0.62 5.58
N HIS A 262 -4.66 -1.16 4.39
CA HIS A 262 -5.71 -1.86 3.66
C HIS A 262 -5.60 -3.37 3.95
N ALA A 263 -6.15 -3.81 5.09
CA ALA A 263 -6.03 -5.21 5.55
C ALA A 263 -6.52 -6.21 4.50
N GLY A 264 -7.59 -5.88 3.76
CA GLY A 264 -8.12 -6.74 2.70
C GLY A 264 -7.16 -6.98 1.54
N ASN A 265 -6.17 -6.10 1.36
CA ASN A 265 -5.12 -6.25 0.36
C ASN A 265 -3.79 -6.76 0.96
N GLY A 266 -3.65 -6.77 2.28
CA GLY A 266 -2.37 -7.03 2.95
C GLY A 266 -1.37 -5.87 2.84
N ASN A 267 -1.86 -4.64 2.55
CA ASN A 267 -1.05 -3.45 2.36
C ASN A 267 -1.05 -2.60 3.64
N PHE A 268 0.14 -2.23 4.13
CA PHE A 268 0.31 -1.48 5.36
C PHE A 268 1.16 -0.23 5.17
N HIS A 269 0.70 0.84 5.82
CA HIS A 269 1.42 2.10 5.96
C HIS A 269 2.06 2.16 7.33
N ILE A 270 3.39 2.13 7.35
CA ILE A 270 4.20 2.16 8.56
C ILE A 270 4.97 3.46 8.54
N ILE A 271 4.66 4.33 9.50
CA ILE A 271 5.25 5.66 9.55
C ILE A 271 6.01 5.81 10.86
N PRO A 272 7.32 5.51 10.86
CA PRO A 272 8.18 5.78 12.01
C PRO A 272 8.40 7.28 12.23
N LEU A 273 8.42 7.68 13.49
CA LEU A 273 8.97 8.95 13.97
C LEU A 273 10.30 8.69 14.64
N MET A 274 11.33 9.36 14.16
CA MET A 274 12.72 9.18 14.61
C MET A 274 13.42 10.54 14.73
N ASP A 275 14.45 10.59 15.53
CA ASP A 275 15.36 11.74 15.58
C ASP A 275 16.38 11.63 14.43
N LEU A 276 16.09 12.27 13.30
CA LEU A 276 16.94 12.22 12.10
C LEU A 276 18.26 13.00 12.27
N SER A 277 18.42 13.81 13.31
CA SER A 277 19.69 14.45 13.65
C SER A 277 20.70 13.45 14.25
N SER A 278 20.21 12.37 14.85
CA SER A 278 21.03 11.35 15.51
C SER A 278 21.80 10.48 14.51
N ALA A 279 23.13 10.45 14.65
CA ALA A 279 23.99 9.56 13.86
C ALA A 279 23.67 8.07 14.06
N ARG A 280 23.18 7.68 15.24
CA ARG A 280 22.70 6.33 15.55
C ARG A 280 21.47 6.00 14.69
N VAL A 281 20.47 6.88 14.68
CA VAL A 281 19.22 6.68 13.91
C VAL A 281 19.50 6.58 12.41
N ARG A 282 20.39 7.41 11.87
CA ARG A 282 20.78 7.35 10.46
C ARG A 282 21.41 6.02 10.06
N ARG A 283 22.10 5.32 10.97
CA ARG A 283 22.61 3.97 10.75
C ARG A 283 21.53 2.90 10.85
N ILE A 284 20.53 3.09 11.73
CA ILE A 284 19.43 2.16 11.92
C ILE A 284 18.52 2.10 10.68
N ILE A 285 18.22 3.24 10.05
CA ILE A 285 17.29 3.35 8.92
C ILE A 285 17.64 2.39 7.77
N PRO A 286 18.85 2.42 7.18
CA PRO A 286 19.17 1.50 6.09
C PRO A 286 19.16 0.02 6.52
N MET A 287 19.60 -0.29 7.74
CA MET A 287 19.58 -1.66 8.28
C MET A 287 18.15 -2.19 8.41
N LEU A 288 17.24 -1.38 8.95
CA LEU A 288 15.82 -1.75 9.05
C LEU A 288 15.16 -1.83 7.68
N THR A 289 15.48 -0.92 6.76
CA THR A 289 14.96 -0.98 5.39
C THR A 289 15.35 -2.29 4.72
N ASP A 290 16.63 -2.67 4.81
CA ASP A 290 17.14 -3.92 4.25
C ASP A 290 16.41 -5.14 4.84
N ALA A 291 16.25 -5.19 6.17
CA ALA A 291 15.60 -6.28 6.86
C ALA A 291 14.09 -6.38 6.53
N VAL A 292 13.38 -5.26 6.51
CA VAL A 292 11.94 -5.23 6.22
C VAL A 292 11.66 -5.60 4.77
N TYR A 293 12.43 -5.07 3.81
CA TYR A 293 12.20 -5.40 2.40
C TYR A 293 12.60 -6.85 2.09
N ALA A 294 13.64 -7.39 2.72
CA ALA A 294 13.96 -8.82 2.64
C ALA A 294 12.81 -9.68 3.18
N LEU A 295 12.21 -9.26 4.31
CA LEU A 295 11.04 -9.93 4.89
C LEU A 295 9.84 -9.91 3.94
N VAL A 296 9.50 -8.73 3.37
CA VAL A 296 8.40 -8.56 2.42
C VAL A 296 8.59 -9.45 1.18
N ILE A 297 9.78 -9.44 0.59
CA ILE A 297 10.12 -10.27 -0.59
C ILE A 297 10.02 -11.76 -0.26
N ARG A 298 10.47 -12.20 0.91
CA ARG A 298 10.36 -13.59 1.37
C ARG A 298 8.91 -14.08 1.44
N TYR A 299 7.97 -13.20 1.78
CA TYR A 299 6.54 -13.48 1.77
C TYR A 299 5.86 -13.30 0.41
N GLY A 300 6.62 -13.12 -0.68
CA GLY A 300 6.06 -12.91 -2.03
C GLY A 300 5.36 -11.58 -2.19
N GLY A 301 5.69 -10.60 -1.35
CA GLY A 301 5.11 -9.27 -1.33
C GLY A 301 5.77 -8.28 -2.29
N SER A 302 5.31 -7.02 -2.24
CA SER A 302 5.94 -5.88 -2.90
C SER A 302 6.38 -4.82 -1.89
N ILE A 303 7.51 -4.19 -2.15
CA ILE A 303 8.07 -3.13 -1.31
C ILE A 303 7.29 -1.81 -1.42
N THR A 304 6.37 -1.68 -2.39
CA THR A 304 5.42 -0.57 -2.51
C THR A 304 4.18 -1.01 -3.26
N ALA A 305 3.03 -0.77 -2.65
CA ALA A 305 1.71 -1.07 -3.21
C ALA A 305 1.18 0.10 -4.06
N GLU A 306 1.24 1.33 -3.52
CA GLU A 306 0.57 2.53 -4.04
C GLU A 306 1.50 3.74 -4.19
N HIS A 307 2.46 3.94 -3.25
CA HIS A 307 3.24 5.17 -3.13
C HIS A 307 4.42 5.26 -4.10
N ASN A 308 4.67 4.22 -4.85
CA ASN A 308 5.79 4.12 -5.79
C ASN A 308 7.19 4.10 -5.15
N ASP A 309 8.21 4.01 -6.01
CA ASP A 309 9.58 3.76 -5.57
C ASP A 309 10.26 4.97 -4.95
N GLY A 310 10.08 6.15 -5.57
CA GLY A 310 10.81 7.35 -5.17
C GLY A 310 12.33 7.11 -5.17
N ILE A 311 13.05 7.88 -4.35
CA ILE A 311 14.50 7.67 -4.14
C ILE A 311 14.78 6.58 -3.09
N VAL A 312 13.80 6.27 -2.24
CA VAL A 312 13.97 5.35 -1.11
C VAL A 312 13.93 3.90 -1.55
N ARG A 313 12.98 3.53 -2.43
CA ARG A 313 12.73 2.13 -2.82
C ARG A 313 13.42 1.75 -4.13
N THR A 314 13.72 2.70 -5.01
CA THR A 314 14.41 2.43 -6.29
C THR A 314 15.68 1.56 -6.11
N PRO A 315 16.55 1.75 -5.09
CA PRO A 315 17.72 0.92 -4.88
C PRO A 315 17.43 -0.56 -4.61
N TYR A 316 16.20 -0.90 -4.24
CA TYR A 316 15.79 -2.26 -3.87
C TYR A 316 15.06 -3.02 -4.99
N LEU A 317 14.79 -2.36 -6.13
CA LEU A 317 14.14 -3.00 -7.28
C LEU A 317 14.95 -4.17 -7.86
N PRO A 318 16.30 -4.11 -7.95
CA PRO A 318 17.09 -5.26 -8.36
C PRO A 318 16.96 -6.47 -7.41
N GLN A 319 16.80 -6.23 -6.10
CA GLN A 319 16.56 -7.28 -5.11
C GLN A 319 15.18 -7.91 -5.26
N MET A 320 14.16 -7.10 -5.57
CA MET A 320 12.78 -7.57 -5.72
C MET A 320 12.54 -8.33 -7.02
N TYR A 321 13.10 -7.84 -8.13
CA TYR A 321 12.78 -8.34 -9.47
C TYR A 321 13.91 -9.15 -10.14
N GLY A 322 15.12 -9.13 -9.57
CA GLY A 322 16.30 -9.68 -10.20
C GLY A 322 16.91 -8.73 -11.24
N ALA A 323 18.21 -9.00 -11.57
CA ALA A 323 18.98 -8.14 -12.47
C ALA A 323 18.41 -8.07 -13.89
N GLU A 324 17.89 -9.19 -14.41
CA GLU A 324 17.37 -9.26 -15.78
C GLU A 324 16.12 -8.37 -15.96
N VAL A 325 15.13 -8.46 -15.07
CA VAL A 325 13.93 -7.62 -15.12
C VAL A 325 14.26 -6.16 -14.87
N TYR A 326 15.17 -5.89 -13.93
CA TYR A 326 15.62 -4.52 -13.67
C TYR A 326 16.30 -3.88 -14.89
N ALA A 327 17.09 -4.65 -15.65
CA ALA A 327 17.66 -4.19 -16.93
C ALA A 327 16.58 -3.82 -17.97
N LEU A 328 15.42 -4.52 -17.95
CA LEU A 328 14.27 -4.13 -18.80
C LEU A 328 13.65 -2.80 -18.35
N PHE A 329 13.62 -2.52 -17.05
CA PHE A 329 13.19 -1.20 -16.54
C PHE A 329 14.15 -0.10 -17.01
N GLU A 330 15.45 -0.32 -16.94
CA GLU A 330 16.44 0.63 -17.46
C GLU A 330 16.33 0.83 -18.98
N LYS A 331 16.11 -0.25 -19.74
CA LYS A 331 15.87 -0.17 -21.19
C LYS A 331 14.60 0.61 -21.50
N THR A 332 13.52 0.39 -20.74
CA THR A 332 12.27 1.16 -20.85
C THR A 332 12.52 2.66 -20.65
N LYS A 333 13.23 3.03 -19.58
CA LYS A 333 13.59 4.44 -19.33
C LYS A 333 14.35 5.04 -20.52
N ARG A 334 15.35 4.33 -21.08
CA ARG A 334 16.14 4.81 -22.22
C ARG A 334 15.33 4.95 -23.51
N ILE A 335 14.31 4.09 -23.73
CA ILE A 335 13.41 4.19 -24.88
C ILE A 335 12.60 5.49 -24.84
N PHE A 336 12.07 5.86 -23.68
CA PHE A 336 11.26 7.06 -23.53
C PHE A 336 12.09 8.33 -23.29
N ASP A 337 13.22 8.21 -22.64
CA ASP A 337 14.07 9.34 -22.23
C ASP A 337 15.56 9.00 -22.42
N PRO A 338 16.02 9.00 -23.68
CA PRO A 338 17.41 8.63 -24.01
C PRO A 338 18.46 9.55 -23.40
N GLN A 339 18.10 10.79 -23.06
CA GLN A 339 18.98 11.79 -22.45
C GLN A 339 18.90 11.81 -20.91
N ASN A 340 18.02 10.98 -20.30
CA ASN A 340 17.79 10.91 -18.85
C ASN A 340 17.48 12.28 -18.19
N ILE A 341 16.60 13.06 -18.84
CA ILE A 341 16.16 14.39 -18.38
C ILE A 341 15.03 14.27 -17.37
N PHE A 342 14.10 13.32 -17.58
CA PHE A 342 12.88 13.20 -16.81
C PHE A 342 13.12 12.49 -15.49
N ASN A 343 13.04 13.21 -14.39
CA ASN A 343 13.05 12.77 -13.00
C ASN A 343 14.05 11.62 -12.70
N PRO A 344 15.37 11.82 -12.87
CA PRO A 344 16.38 10.79 -12.68
C PRO A 344 16.39 10.23 -11.26
N HIS A 345 16.99 9.04 -11.07
CA HIS A 345 17.11 8.32 -9.80
C HIS A 345 15.79 7.80 -9.19
N LYS A 346 14.68 7.83 -9.93
CA LYS A 346 13.42 7.18 -9.58
C LYS A 346 13.10 6.11 -10.61
N LYS A 347 12.53 5.00 -10.17
CA LYS A 347 12.26 3.80 -10.99
C LYS A 347 13.53 3.07 -11.45
N VAL A 348 14.56 3.79 -11.84
CA VAL A 348 15.87 3.25 -12.24
C VAL A 348 17.00 4.18 -11.83
N GLY A 349 18.21 3.65 -11.72
CA GLY A 349 19.43 4.42 -11.46
C GLY A 349 19.54 5.03 -10.07
N GLY A 350 18.65 4.66 -9.12
CA GLY A 350 18.78 5.08 -7.72
C GLY A 350 19.74 4.20 -6.94
N THR A 351 20.49 4.82 -6.00
CA THR A 351 21.40 4.10 -5.09
C THR A 351 21.06 4.39 -3.64
N LYS A 352 21.50 3.51 -2.72
CA LYS A 352 21.32 3.71 -1.28
C LYS A 352 22.04 4.98 -0.80
N GLU A 353 23.23 5.25 -1.33
CA GLU A 353 24.02 6.43 -1.01
C GLU A 353 23.27 7.72 -1.43
N TYR A 354 22.68 7.71 -2.64
CA TYR A 354 21.87 8.85 -3.10
C TYR A 354 20.65 9.06 -2.20
N ALA A 355 19.94 8.00 -1.82
CA ALA A 355 18.80 8.09 -0.90
C ALA A 355 19.19 8.66 0.46
N LEU A 356 20.31 8.17 1.04
CA LEU A 356 20.81 8.62 2.34
C LEU A 356 21.30 10.07 2.31
N SER A 357 21.91 10.52 1.20
CA SER A 357 22.37 11.92 1.06
C SER A 357 21.21 12.93 1.01
N HIS A 358 20.00 12.47 0.66
CA HIS A 358 18.78 13.29 0.63
C HIS A 358 17.93 13.16 1.90
N MET A 359 18.40 12.45 2.91
CA MET A 359 17.72 12.38 4.20
C MET A 359 17.87 13.72 4.95
N ARG A 360 16.76 14.22 5.49
CA ARG A 360 16.78 15.41 6.34
C ARG A 360 17.72 15.21 7.53
N THR A 361 18.41 16.28 7.90
CA THR A 361 19.35 16.32 9.01
C THR A 361 18.97 17.35 10.08
N GLU A 362 17.97 18.19 9.77
CA GLU A 362 17.46 19.27 10.61
C GLU A 362 15.93 19.20 10.74
#